data_5d96f80da3b6cf7a1a839d93d915c5fc
#
_entry.id   5d96f80da3b6cf7a1a839d93d915c5fc
#
_cell.length_a   1.000
_cell.length_b   1.000
_cell.length_c   1.000
_cell.angle_alpha   90.00
_cell.angle_beta   90.00
_cell.angle_gamma   90.00
#
_symmetry.space_group_name_H-M   'P 1'
#
loop_
_entity.id
_entity.type
_entity.pdbx_description
1 polymer ?
#
loop_
_entity_poly.entity_id
_entity_poly.type
_entity_poly.pdbx_seq_one_letter_code
_entity_poly.pdbx_strand_id
1 'polypeptide(L)'
;MISDDARKEALKTIDYVLEYIFSDETLSSLVIFKGGTALVKAYGINRFSKDIDLSYIGEGYGNVINGIKEFIESSGFAVTNISANSIEFKIGLLRSSVDISYLMDVINKSASATDIVSEEGSMYFVRVMDIDEILAEKVRAIMERREAKDLWDAYKILEKNVMCTKDKINYKCLHSNPGFSFSEEEFVEVVDSWTEHRYLGQLQDYVEEKEIGHLKNVKERLKRFILSIYS
;
A
#
# COMPACT_ATOMS: atom_id res chain seq x y z
N MET A 1 6.84 14.35 15.03
CA MET A 1 6.50 14.65 13.60
C MET A 1 7.76 14.51 12.75
N ILE A 2 7.64 13.84 11.61
CA ILE A 2 8.71 13.73 10.61
C ILE A 2 8.82 15.09 9.89
N SER A 3 10.05 15.63 9.75
CA SER A 3 10.26 16.90 9.07
C SER A 3 9.93 16.80 7.56
N ASP A 4 9.58 17.91 6.93
CA ASP A 4 9.27 17.95 5.50
C ASP A 4 10.48 17.55 4.64
N ASP A 5 11.70 17.93 5.05
CA ASP A 5 12.92 17.53 4.36
C ASP A 5 13.12 16.01 4.41
N ALA A 6 12.91 15.39 5.58
CA ALA A 6 13.02 13.94 5.72
C ALA A 6 11.92 13.19 4.91
N ARG A 7 10.71 13.75 4.84
CA ARG A 7 9.64 13.21 3.97
C ARG A 7 10.03 13.27 2.50
N LYS A 8 10.55 14.41 2.06
CA LYS A 8 10.98 14.62 0.67
C LYS A 8 12.14 13.70 0.30
N GLU A 9 13.14 13.55 1.18
CA GLU A 9 14.25 12.61 0.98
C GLU A 9 13.74 11.16 0.86
N ALA A 10 12.79 10.76 1.72
CA ALA A 10 12.18 9.44 1.65
C ALA A 10 11.47 9.21 0.30
N LEU A 11 10.69 10.17 -0.16
CA LEU A 11 9.97 10.07 -1.43
C LEU A 11 10.90 10.01 -2.64
N LYS A 12 12.01 10.77 -2.65
CA LYS A 12 13.07 10.67 -3.68
C LYS A 12 13.71 9.29 -3.70
N THR A 13 14.01 8.75 -2.52
CA THR A 13 14.62 7.40 -2.43
C THR A 13 13.65 6.33 -2.91
N ILE A 14 12.35 6.45 -2.60
CA ILE A 14 11.31 5.57 -3.12
C ILE A 14 11.27 5.63 -4.65
N ASP A 15 11.26 6.82 -5.24
CA ASP A 15 11.29 7.00 -6.69
C ASP A 15 12.51 6.30 -7.30
N TYR A 16 13.68 6.49 -6.71
CA TYR A 16 14.92 5.88 -7.19
C TYR A 16 14.88 4.33 -7.16
N VAL A 17 14.32 3.74 -6.09
CA VAL A 17 14.18 2.29 -5.98
C VAL A 17 13.11 1.76 -6.94
N LEU A 18 11.98 2.44 -7.08
CA LEU A 18 10.91 2.06 -8.01
C LEU A 18 11.39 2.16 -9.46
N GLU A 19 12.07 3.24 -9.82
CA GLU A 19 12.63 3.42 -11.16
C GLU A 19 13.58 2.28 -11.52
N TYR A 20 14.47 1.88 -10.60
CA TYR A 20 15.32 0.72 -10.81
C TYR A 20 14.53 -0.57 -11.06
N ILE A 21 13.58 -0.88 -10.15
CA ILE A 21 12.79 -2.12 -10.24
C ILE A 21 12.01 -2.20 -11.55
N PHE A 22 11.43 -1.08 -12.00
CA PHE A 22 10.58 -1.08 -13.18
C PHE A 22 11.31 -0.77 -14.49
N SER A 23 12.57 -0.33 -14.44
CA SER A 23 13.46 -0.23 -15.61
C SER A 23 14.17 -1.55 -15.96
N ASP A 24 14.31 -2.46 -15.00
CA ASP A 24 14.83 -3.80 -15.24
C ASP A 24 13.73 -4.70 -15.81
N GLU A 25 13.92 -5.22 -17.04
CA GLU A 25 12.92 -6.04 -17.74
C GLU A 25 12.54 -7.31 -16.97
N THR A 26 13.48 -7.91 -16.25
CA THR A 26 13.25 -9.13 -15.46
C THR A 26 12.43 -8.80 -14.22
N LEU A 27 12.86 -7.83 -13.44
CA LEU A 27 12.16 -7.44 -12.20
C LEU A 27 10.75 -6.91 -12.51
N SER A 28 10.62 -6.00 -13.47
CA SER A 28 9.33 -5.38 -13.84
C SER A 28 8.31 -6.38 -14.33
N SER A 29 8.76 -7.49 -14.99
CA SER A 29 7.86 -8.56 -15.43
C SER A 29 7.31 -9.43 -14.30
N LEU A 30 8.00 -9.45 -13.14
CA LEU A 30 7.75 -10.36 -12.03
C LEU A 30 7.01 -9.72 -10.86
N VAL A 31 6.91 -8.37 -10.82
CA VAL A 31 6.29 -7.67 -9.69
C VAL A 31 5.22 -6.68 -10.12
N ILE A 32 4.29 -6.42 -9.19
CA ILE A 32 3.25 -5.40 -9.31
C ILE A 32 3.34 -4.51 -8.07
N PHE A 33 3.44 -3.20 -8.29
CA PHE A 33 3.46 -2.18 -7.25
C PHE A 33 2.08 -2.03 -6.63
N LYS A 34 2.00 -2.00 -5.30
CA LYS A 34 0.75 -1.90 -4.56
C LYS A 34 0.88 -1.09 -3.27
N GLY A 35 -0.13 -1.20 -2.43
CA GLY A 35 -0.10 -0.68 -1.07
C GLY A 35 -0.22 0.83 -0.97
N GLY A 36 0.23 1.36 0.17
CA GLY A 36 0.05 2.77 0.49
C GLY A 36 0.82 3.72 -0.40
N THR A 37 2.05 3.37 -0.76
CA THR A 37 2.88 4.19 -1.63
C THR A 37 2.37 4.21 -3.07
N ALA A 38 1.76 3.11 -3.55
CA ALA A 38 1.07 3.09 -4.83
C ALA A 38 -0.14 4.04 -4.84
N LEU A 39 -0.90 4.10 -3.74
CA LEU A 39 -2.00 5.06 -3.60
C LEU A 39 -1.52 6.51 -3.69
N VAL A 40 -0.35 6.82 -3.12
CA VAL A 40 0.24 8.17 -3.19
C VAL A 40 0.74 8.47 -4.59
N LYS A 41 1.62 7.63 -5.13
CA LYS A 41 2.38 7.90 -6.36
C LYS A 41 1.56 7.71 -7.63
N ALA A 42 0.77 6.65 -7.72
CA ALA A 42 0.01 6.33 -8.92
C ALA A 42 -1.44 6.86 -8.91
N TYR A 43 -2.03 6.97 -7.72
CA TYR A 43 -3.46 7.34 -7.60
C TYR A 43 -3.71 8.69 -6.95
N GLY A 44 -2.66 9.43 -6.56
CA GLY A 44 -2.77 10.80 -6.05
C GLY A 44 -3.55 10.90 -4.73
N ILE A 45 -3.44 9.91 -3.85
CA ILE A 45 -3.97 9.99 -2.50
C ILE A 45 -2.94 10.68 -1.61
N ASN A 46 -3.29 11.87 -1.11
CA ASN A 46 -2.36 12.73 -0.40
C ASN A 46 -2.12 12.27 1.04
N ARG A 47 -1.08 11.48 1.27
CA ARG A 47 -0.53 11.14 2.58
C ARG A 47 0.95 10.79 2.49
N PHE A 48 1.64 10.78 3.61
CA PHE A 48 2.99 10.26 3.66
C PHE A 48 3.00 8.72 3.61
N SER A 49 3.87 8.17 2.78
CA SER A 49 4.17 6.74 2.73
C SER A 49 5.65 6.57 2.38
N LYS A 50 6.31 5.63 3.02
CA LYS A 50 7.76 5.46 2.92
C LYS A 50 8.19 4.02 2.60
N ASP A 51 7.26 3.10 2.55
CA ASP A 51 7.53 1.68 2.30
C ASP A 51 7.05 1.31 0.91
N ILE A 52 7.76 0.43 0.22
CA ILE A 52 7.41 -0.05 -1.12
C ILE A 52 6.81 -1.44 -0.97
N ASP A 53 5.54 -1.57 -1.29
CA ASP A 53 4.83 -2.86 -1.29
C ASP A 53 4.76 -3.40 -2.73
N LEU A 54 5.20 -4.64 -2.92
CA LEU A 54 5.16 -5.34 -4.20
C LEU A 54 4.40 -6.67 -4.06
N SER A 55 3.69 -7.07 -5.11
CA SER A 55 3.18 -8.44 -5.24
C SER A 55 4.00 -9.17 -6.29
N TYR A 56 4.48 -10.36 -5.95
CA TYR A 56 5.20 -11.24 -6.85
C TYR A 56 4.22 -12.09 -7.67
N ILE A 57 4.42 -12.13 -8.99
CA ILE A 57 3.50 -12.79 -9.93
C ILE A 57 4.18 -13.84 -10.81
N GLY A 58 5.46 -14.12 -10.62
CA GLY A 58 6.27 -14.97 -11.50
C GLY A 58 6.80 -16.23 -10.83
N GLU A 59 7.89 -16.76 -11.41
CA GLU A 59 8.70 -17.85 -10.88
C GLU A 59 10.12 -17.34 -10.54
N GLY A 60 10.77 -17.95 -9.55
CA GLY A 60 12.14 -17.54 -9.15
C GLY A 60 12.21 -16.39 -8.15
N TYR A 61 11.33 -16.38 -7.17
CA TYR A 61 11.20 -15.37 -6.12
C TYR A 61 12.53 -14.92 -5.49
N GLY A 62 13.43 -15.88 -5.18
CA GLY A 62 14.72 -15.57 -4.58
C GLY A 62 15.60 -14.64 -5.43
N ASN A 63 15.48 -14.67 -6.74
CA ASN A 63 16.22 -13.78 -7.63
C ASN A 63 15.73 -12.34 -7.54
N VAL A 64 14.42 -12.14 -7.36
CA VAL A 64 13.84 -10.79 -7.23
C VAL A 64 14.32 -10.12 -5.95
N ILE A 65 14.21 -10.79 -4.81
CA ILE A 65 14.63 -10.21 -3.53
C ILE A 65 16.14 -9.94 -3.50
N ASN A 66 16.95 -10.85 -4.06
CA ASN A 66 18.40 -10.66 -4.15
C ASN A 66 18.78 -9.50 -5.07
N GLY A 67 18.16 -9.39 -6.26
CA GLY A 67 18.41 -8.28 -7.18
C GLY A 67 18.10 -6.91 -6.58
N ILE A 68 16.96 -6.79 -5.91
CA ILE A 68 16.58 -5.54 -5.21
C ILE A 68 17.54 -5.24 -4.06
N LYS A 69 17.92 -6.24 -3.28
CA LYS A 69 18.90 -6.10 -2.20
C LYS A 69 20.25 -5.58 -2.70
N GLU A 70 20.80 -6.24 -3.71
CA GLU A 70 22.10 -5.86 -4.32
C GLU A 70 22.07 -4.42 -4.84
N PHE A 71 20.96 -4.02 -5.44
CA PHE A 71 20.77 -2.64 -5.86
C PHE A 71 20.78 -1.66 -4.68
N ILE A 72 20.00 -1.92 -3.63
CA ILE A 72 19.92 -1.05 -2.44
C ILE A 72 21.32 -0.90 -1.80
N GLU A 73 22.06 -2.01 -1.64
CA GLU A 73 23.42 -2.00 -1.08
C GLU A 73 24.41 -1.25 -1.97
N SER A 74 24.38 -1.49 -3.29
CA SER A 74 25.28 -0.80 -4.24
C SER A 74 24.99 0.69 -4.39
N SER A 75 23.74 1.10 -4.11
CA SER A 75 23.33 2.51 -4.07
C SER A 75 23.77 3.24 -2.79
N GLY A 76 24.46 2.56 -1.87
CA GLY A 76 24.97 3.13 -0.63
C GLY A 76 23.96 3.25 0.49
N PHE A 77 22.77 2.69 0.36
CA PHE A 77 21.81 2.62 1.46
C PHE A 77 22.21 1.54 2.47
N ALA A 78 22.09 1.88 3.75
CA ALA A 78 22.38 0.93 4.82
C ALA A 78 21.21 -0.05 4.99
N VAL A 79 21.37 -1.27 4.49
CA VAL A 79 20.44 -2.38 4.77
C VAL A 79 20.53 -2.73 6.25
N THR A 80 19.41 -2.74 6.95
CA THR A 80 19.32 -2.97 8.40
C THR A 80 18.74 -4.32 8.77
N ASN A 81 17.90 -4.89 7.90
CA ASN A 81 17.35 -6.21 8.11
C ASN A 81 16.93 -6.82 6.76
N ILE A 82 17.00 -8.14 6.66
CA ILE A 82 16.50 -8.90 5.52
C ILE A 82 15.74 -10.10 6.06
N SER A 83 14.52 -10.25 5.61
CA SER A 83 13.70 -11.43 5.84
C SER A 83 13.40 -12.16 4.53
N ALA A 84 12.58 -13.22 4.59
CA ALA A 84 12.20 -13.96 3.39
C ALA A 84 11.44 -13.10 2.35
N ASN A 85 10.81 -12.02 2.78
CA ASN A 85 9.92 -11.20 1.95
C ASN A 85 10.04 -9.69 2.19
N SER A 86 11.05 -9.24 2.91
CA SER A 86 11.25 -7.82 3.21
C SER A 86 12.73 -7.46 3.27
N ILE A 87 13.06 -6.29 2.75
CA ILE A 87 14.38 -5.66 2.84
C ILE A 87 14.18 -4.32 3.54
N GLU A 88 14.67 -4.19 4.77
CA GLU A 88 14.65 -2.93 5.49
C GLU A 88 15.96 -2.17 5.30
N PHE A 89 15.88 -0.88 5.06
CA PHE A 89 17.03 0.00 4.88
C PHE A 89 16.79 1.39 5.47
N LYS A 90 17.86 2.17 5.62
CA LYS A 90 17.79 3.53 6.15
C LYS A 90 17.88 4.57 5.05
N ILE A 91 17.04 5.60 5.20
CA ILE A 91 17.04 6.85 4.43
C ILE A 91 17.28 7.97 5.45
N GLY A 92 18.53 8.43 5.59
CA GLY A 92 18.87 9.35 6.66
C GLY A 92 18.51 8.78 8.04
N LEU A 93 17.59 9.43 8.75
CA LEU A 93 17.07 8.97 10.05
C LEU A 93 15.82 8.08 9.94
N LEU A 94 15.21 7.98 8.77
CA LEU A 94 14.03 7.17 8.55
C LEU A 94 14.40 5.73 8.22
N ARG A 95 13.50 4.80 8.57
CA ARG A 95 13.54 3.42 8.08
C ARG A 95 12.48 3.26 7.01
N SER A 96 12.83 2.58 5.95
CA SER A 96 11.97 2.21 4.85
C SER A 96 12.13 0.72 4.56
N SER A 97 11.17 0.14 3.87
CA SER A 97 11.23 -1.25 3.43
C SER A 97 10.79 -1.44 1.98
N VAL A 98 11.28 -2.52 1.39
CA VAL A 98 10.66 -3.14 0.21
C VAL A 98 10.06 -4.45 0.68
N ASP A 99 8.74 -4.53 0.69
CA ASP A 99 7.97 -5.68 1.12
C ASP A 99 7.37 -6.39 -0.09
N ILE A 100 7.65 -7.69 -0.25
CA ILE A 100 7.22 -8.47 -1.41
C ILE A 100 6.28 -9.58 -0.96
N SER A 101 5.00 -9.47 -1.31
CA SER A 101 4.03 -10.53 -1.12
C SER A 101 4.17 -11.59 -2.21
N TYR A 102 4.39 -12.85 -1.85
CA TYR A 102 4.52 -13.98 -2.77
C TYR A 102 3.32 -14.94 -2.77
N LEU A 103 2.23 -14.55 -2.11
CA LEU A 103 1.04 -15.40 -1.97
C LEU A 103 0.13 -15.41 -3.21
N MET A 104 0.60 -14.87 -4.33
CA MET A 104 -0.19 -14.75 -5.57
C MET A 104 -1.56 -14.09 -5.32
N ASP A 105 -1.57 -13.06 -4.48
CA ASP A 105 -2.76 -12.33 -4.04
C ASP A 105 -3.29 -11.34 -5.09
N VAL A 106 -2.67 -11.27 -6.27
CA VAL A 106 -3.08 -10.40 -7.36
C VAL A 106 -4.18 -11.05 -8.19
N ILE A 107 -5.30 -10.37 -8.34
CA ILE A 107 -6.43 -10.80 -9.17
C ILE A 107 -6.12 -10.51 -10.64
N ASN A 108 -5.78 -9.26 -10.95
CA ASN A 108 -5.41 -8.85 -12.29
C ASN A 108 -3.90 -8.86 -12.49
N LYS A 109 -3.35 -10.01 -12.90
CA LYS A 109 -1.90 -10.15 -13.16
C LYS A 109 -1.39 -9.30 -14.33
N SER A 110 -2.28 -8.79 -15.19
CA SER A 110 -1.92 -7.88 -16.27
C SER A 110 -1.62 -6.47 -15.75
N ALA A 111 -2.17 -6.11 -14.60
CA ALA A 111 -2.03 -4.83 -13.90
C ALA A 111 -2.07 -3.60 -14.83
N SER A 112 -2.49 -2.49 -14.32
CA SER A 112 -2.45 -1.25 -15.08
C SER A 112 -1.03 -0.71 -15.12
N ALA A 113 -0.63 -0.28 -16.31
CA ALA A 113 0.64 0.41 -16.49
C ALA A 113 0.42 1.92 -16.36
N THR A 114 1.26 2.60 -15.60
CA THR A 114 1.11 4.05 -15.39
C THR A 114 2.46 4.75 -15.28
N ASP A 115 2.50 6.00 -15.73
CA ASP A 115 3.65 6.88 -15.55
C ASP A 115 3.58 7.54 -14.18
N ILE A 116 4.72 7.59 -13.51
CA ILE A 116 4.91 8.32 -12.25
C ILE A 116 5.88 9.47 -12.50
N VAL A 117 5.53 10.63 -12.00
CA VAL A 117 6.44 11.78 -11.93
C VAL A 117 7.17 11.73 -10.59
N SER A 118 8.50 11.64 -10.65
CA SER A 118 9.35 11.60 -9.45
C SER A 118 9.37 12.96 -8.74
N GLU A 119 9.86 12.97 -7.49
CA GLU A 119 10.09 14.21 -6.73
C GLU A 119 11.11 15.16 -7.41
N GLU A 120 11.91 14.67 -8.35
CA GLU A 120 12.89 15.42 -9.10
C GLU A 120 12.37 15.83 -10.50
N GLY A 121 11.14 15.43 -10.86
CA GLY A 121 10.49 15.79 -12.12
C GLY A 121 10.80 14.84 -13.28
N SER A 122 11.56 13.76 -13.07
CA SER A 122 11.70 12.70 -14.07
C SER A 122 10.44 11.85 -14.13
N MET A 123 10.20 11.20 -15.28
CA MET A 123 9.10 10.27 -15.44
C MET A 123 9.63 8.84 -15.53
N TYR A 124 9.00 7.93 -14.83
CA TYR A 124 9.26 6.50 -14.92
C TYR A 124 7.97 5.70 -14.91
N PHE A 125 8.05 4.51 -15.41
CA PHE A 125 6.90 3.65 -15.66
C PHE A 125 6.78 2.56 -14.59
N VAL A 126 5.57 2.26 -14.14
CA VAL A 126 5.32 1.17 -13.20
C VAL A 126 4.13 0.32 -13.63
N ARG A 127 4.16 -0.95 -13.24
CA ARG A 127 2.97 -1.81 -13.23
C ARG A 127 2.34 -1.74 -11.85
N VAL A 128 1.14 -1.19 -11.76
CA VAL A 128 0.46 -0.93 -10.47
C VAL A 128 -0.81 -1.76 -10.36
N MET A 129 -1.10 -2.26 -9.17
CA MET A 129 -2.35 -2.96 -8.85
C MET A 129 -3.54 -2.01 -9.03
N ASP A 130 -4.62 -2.51 -9.64
CA ASP A 130 -5.82 -1.72 -9.86
C ASP A 130 -6.36 -1.17 -8.54
N ILE A 131 -6.82 0.08 -8.55
CA ILE A 131 -7.21 0.80 -7.33
C ILE A 131 -8.37 0.12 -6.60
N ASP A 132 -9.28 -0.52 -7.30
CA ASP A 132 -10.39 -1.27 -6.71
C ASP A 132 -9.92 -2.58 -6.06
N GLU A 133 -8.84 -3.16 -6.57
CA GLU A 133 -8.17 -4.29 -5.94
C GLU A 133 -7.41 -3.86 -4.68
N ILE A 134 -6.75 -2.68 -4.71
CA ILE A 134 -6.16 -2.08 -3.49
C ILE A 134 -7.25 -1.78 -2.46
N LEU A 135 -8.44 -1.31 -2.88
CA LEU A 135 -9.57 -1.11 -1.96
C LEU A 135 -9.94 -2.41 -1.25
N ALA A 136 -10.02 -3.52 -1.98
CA ALA A 136 -10.30 -4.83 -1.38
C ALA A 136 -9.23 -5.26 -0.37
N GLU A 137 -7.94 -4.99 -0.65
CA GLU A 137 -6.85 -5.21 0.31
C GLU A 137 -7.00 -4.34 1.56
N LYS A 138 -7.41 -3.08 1.40
CA LYS A 138 -7.62 -2.17 2.54
C LYS A 138 -8.79 -2.61 3.41
N VAL A 139 -9.89 -3.07 2.81
CA VAL A 139 -11.02 -3.66 3.55
C VAL A 139 -10.57 -4.85 4.39
N ARG A 140 -9.81 -5.79 3.81
CA ARG A 140 -9.20 -6.90 4.54
C ARG A 140 -8.29 -6.42 5.67
N ALA A 141 -7.39 -5.47 5.37
CA ALA A 141 -6.42 -4.95 6.35
C ALA A 141 -7.09 -4.25 7.54
N ILE A 142 -8.23 -3.58 7.34
CA ILE A 142 -9.05 -3.01 8.43
C ILE A 142 -9.46 -4.09 9.42
N MET A 143 -9.87 -5.26 8.94
CA MET A 143 -10.26 -6.40 9.77
C MET A 143 -9.08 -7.00 10.54
N GLU A 144 -7.94 -7.17 9.88
CA GLU A 144 -6.79 -7.89 10.42
C GLU A 144 -5.90 -7.02 11.30
N ARG A 145 -5.45 -5.87 10.79
CA ARG A 145 -4.42 -5.04 11.45
C ARG A 145 -4.99 -3.96 12.34
N ARG A 146 -6.19 -3.48 12.02
CA ARG A 146 -6.87 -2.40 12.75
C ARG A 146 -6.01 -1.13 12.85
N GLU A 147 -5.43 -0.69 11.72
CA GLU A 147 -4.64 0.53 11.61
C GLU A 147 -5.44 1.67 10.97
N ALA A 148 -5.31 2.89 11.52
CA ALA A 148 -6.06 4.06 11.05
C ALA A 148 -5.75 4.41 9.58
N LYS A 149 -4.51 4.14 9.13
CA LYS A 149 -4.13 4.38 7.73
C LYS A 149 -4.93 3.53 6.74
N ASP A 150 -5.38 2.31 7.13
CA ASP A 150 -6.18 1.47 6.25
C ASP A 150 -7.63 1.98 6.13
N LEU A 151 -8.21 2.52 7.24
CA LEU A 151 -9.50 3.21 7.17
C LEU A 151 -9.41 4.46 6.29
N TRP A 152 -8.33 5.24 6.47
CA TRP A 152 -8.09 6.46 5.70
C TRP A 152 -7.93 6.15 4.21
N ASP A 153 -7.06 5.19 3.87
CA ASP A 153 -6.83 4.79 2.48
C ASP A 153 -8.13 4.32 1.81
N ALA A 154 -8.88 3.42 2.46
CA ALA A 154 -10.17 2.95 1.93
C ALA A 154 -11.17 4.10 1.76
N TYR A 155 -11.27 4.98 2.74
CA TYR A 155 -12.14 6.17 2.66
C TYR A 155 -11.77 7.07 1.47
N LYS A 156 -10.47 7.36 1.28
CA LYS A 156 -9.98 8.21 0.19
C LYS A 156 -10.18 7.57 -1.19
N ILE A 157 -10.05 6.26 -1.30
CA ILE A 157 -10.40 5.52 -2.53
C ILE A 157 -11.90 5.66 -2.84
N LEU A 158 -12.75 5.49 -1.84
CA LEU A 158 -14.20 5.64 -2.00
C LEU A 158 -14.62 7.09 -2.34
N GLU A 159 -13.86 8.12 -1.90
CA GLU A 159 -14.09 9.52 -2.32
C GLU A 159 -13.84 9.72 -3.82
N LYS A 160 -13.00 8.91 -4.45
CA LYS A 160 -12.78 8.89 -5.91
C LYS A 160 -13.88 8.12 -6.68
N ASN A 161 -14.96 7.70 -6.00
CA ASN A 161 -16.04 6.89 -6.55
C ASN A 161 -15.58 5.52 -7.09
N VAL A 162 -14.49 5.00 -6.57
CA VAL A 162 -14.02 3.64 -6.85
C VAL A 162 -14.78 2.66 -5.97
N MET A 163 -15.23 1.57 -6.57
CA MET A 163 -15.92 0.48 -5.89
C MET A 163 -15.23 -0.83 -6.21
N CYS A 164 -15.16 -1.75 -5.26
CA CYS A 164 -14.76 -3.13 -5.52
C CYS A 164 -15.93 -4.09 -5.29
N THR A 165 -15.80 -5.31 -5.79
CA THR A 165 -16.83 -6.32 -5.63
C THR A 165 -16.61 -7.15 -4.36
N LYS A 166 -17.68 -7.79 -3.87
CA LYS A 166 -17.62 -8.80 -2.81
C LYS A 166 -16.59 -9.89 -3.11
N ASP A 167 -16.54 -10.36 -4.34
CA ASP A 167 -15.63 -11.43 -4.76
C ASP A 167 -14.15 -11.01 -4.62
N LYS A 168 -13.81 -9.75 -4.94
CA LYS A 168 -12.47 -9.23 -4.73
C LYS A 168 -12.09 -9.20 -3.25
N ILE A 169 -12.99 -8.77 -2.37
CA ILE A 169 -12.76 -8.77 -0.92
C ILE A 169 -12.54 -10.20 -0.42
N ASN A 170 -13.43 -11.12 -0.78
CA ASN A 170 -13.33 -12.52 -0.37
C ASN A 170 -12.03 -13.16 -0.88
N TYR A 171 -11.64 -12.87 -2.13
CA TYR A 171 -10.38 -13.33 -2.70
C TYR A 171 -9.18 -12.86 -1.85
N LYS A 172 -9.12 -11.57 -1.52
CA LYS A 172 -8.04 -11.00 -0.70
C LYS A 172 -7.99 -11.59 0.70
N CYS A 173 -9.16 -11.83 1.33
CA CYS A 173 -9.24 -12.46 2.64
C CYS A 173 -8.69 -13.90 2.60
N LEU A 174 -9.15 -14.71 1.64
CA LEU A 174 -8.75 -16.11 1.50
C LEU A 174 -7.24 -16.27 1.25
N HIS A 175 -6.64 -15.39 0.43
CA HIS A 175 -5.22 -15.47 0.10
C HIS A 175 -4.29 -14.91 1.17
N SER A 176 -4.79 -14.04 2.05
CA SER A 176 -4.01 -13.54 3.19
C SER A 176 -3.93 -14.54 4.34
N ASN A 177 -5.05 -15.17 4.66
CA ASN A 177 -5.16 -16.11 5.77
C ASN A 177 -6.13 -17.24 5.40
N PRO A 178 -5.63 -18.43 5.00
CA PRO A 178 -6.48 -19.58 4.73
C PRO A 178 -7.32 -19.93 5.95
N GLY A 179 -8.63 -19.74 5.88
CA GLY A 179 -9.56 -19.91 7.01
C GLY A 179 -10.18 -18.61 7.51
N PHE A 180 -9.71 -17.45 7.05
CA PHE A 180 -10.37 -16.19 7.28
C PHE A 180 -11.45 -15.98 6.20
N SER A 181 -12.69 -15.77 6.63
CA SER A 181 -13.81 -15.38 5.77
C SER A 181 -14.26 -13.98 6.15
N PHE A 182 -14.55 -13.16 5.15
CA PHE A 182 -15.10 -11.84 5.41
C PHE A 182 -16.52 -11.94 5.96
N SER A 183 -16.77 -11.24 7.06
CA SER A 183 -18.09 -11.02 7.65
C SER A 183 -18.43 -9.53 7.63
N GLU A 184 -19.61 -9.22 7.10
CA GLU A 184 -20.15 -7.86 7.06
C GLU A 184 -20.38 -7.32 8.48
N GLU A 185 -20.98 -8.13 9.34
CA GLU A 185 -21.27 -7.76 10.73
C GLU A 185 -19.97 -7.48 11.48
N GLU A 186 -18.97 -8.36 11.37
CA GLU A 186 -17.67 -8.18 12.01
C GLU A 186 -16.96 -6.92 11.49
N PHE A 187 -17.03 -6.64 10.18
CA PHE A 187 -16.46 -5.41 9.61
C PHE A 187 -17.10 -4.17 10.22
N VAL A 188 -18.43 -4.13 10.34
CA VAL A 188 -19.16 -3.03 10.96
C VAL A 188 -18.75 -2.86 12.42
N GLU A 189 -18.64 -3.93 13.20
CA GLU A 189 -18.17 -3.90 14.59
C GLU A 189 -16.76 -3.35 14.71
N VAL A 190 -15.83 -3.81 13.83
CA VAL A 190 -14.45 -3.30 13.79
C VAL A 190 -14.41 -1.81 13.48
N VAL A 191 -15.16 -1.35 12.48
CA VAL A 191 -15.24 0.07 12.11
C VAL A 191 -15.85 0.89 13.25
N ASP A 192 -16.90 0.40 13.90
CA ASP A 192 -17.56 1.11 15.02
C ASP A 192 -16.71 1.14 16.30
N SER A 193 -15.80 0.20 16.49
CA SER A 193 -14.88 0.15 17.64
C SER A 193 -13.84 1.29 17.66
N TRP A 194 -13.63 1.97 16.54
CA TRP A 194 -12.66 3.07 16.47
C TRP A 194 -13.13 4.30 17.26
N THR A 195 -12.22 4.90 18.03
CA THR A 195 -12.43 6.18 18.71
C THR A 195 -11.69 7.30 17.97
N GLU A 196 -12.20 8.54 18.09
CA GLU A 196 -11.56 9.72 17.49
C GLU A 196 -10.11 9.86 17.94
N HIS A 197 -9.86 9.70 19.23
CA HIS A 197 -8.50 9.80 19.80
C HIS A 197 -7.52 8.80 19.17
N ARG A 198 -7.93 7.53 19.03
CA ARG A 198 -7.09 6.50 18.43
C ARG A 198 -6.85 6.77 16.96
N TYR A 199 -7.90 7.18 16.23
CA TYR A 199 -7.84 7.49 14.81
C TYR A 199 -6.87 8.64 14.53
N LEU A 200 -7.06 9.79 15.19
CA LEU A 200 -6.20 10.96 15.03
C LEU A 200 -4.75 10.67 15.46
N GLY A 201 -4.58 10.01 16.61
CA GLY A 201 -3.24 9.70 17.13
C GLY A 201 -2.40 8.80 16.21
N GLN A 202 -3.04 7.92 15.43
CA GLN A 202 -2.33 7.09 14.47
C GLN A 202 -2.09 7.78 13.11
N LEU A 203 -2.91 8.77 12.73
CA LEU A 203 -2.80 9.44 11.42
C LEU A 203 -1.87 10.65 11.42
N GLN A 204 -1.60 11.28 12.57
CA GLN A 204 -0.84 12.52 12.67
C GLN A 204 0.55 12.50 11.99
N ASP A 205 1.18 11.33 11.85
CA ASP A 205 2.47 11.18 11.20
C ASP A 205 2.36 10.92 9.68
N TYR A 206 1.15 10.61 9.20
CA TYR A 206 0.90 10.23 7.81
C TYR A 206 0.10 11.25 7.02
N VAL A 207 -0.79 11.98 7.67
CA VAL A 207 -1.75 12.88 7.03
C VAL A 207 -1.66 14.25 7.69
N GLU A 208 -1.70 15.32 6.90
CA GLU A 208 -1.80 16.67 7.45
C GLU A 208 -3.13 16.84 8.20
N GLU A 209 -3.12 17.51 9.35
CA GLU A 209 -4.30 17.65 10.21
C GLU A 209 -5.55 18.17 9.47
N LYS A 210 -5.36 19.15 8.57
CA LYS A 210 -6.43 19.71 7.75
C LYS A 210 -7.07 18.73 6.75
N GLU A 211 -6.36 17.66 6.41
CA GLU A 211 -6.80 16.63 5.47
C GLU A 211 -7.47 15.45 6.17
N ILE A 212 -7.28 15.32 7.48
CA ILE A 212 -7.89 14.23 8.26
C ILE A 212 -9.39 14.46 8.34
N GLY A 213 -10.16 13.61 7.66
CA GLY A 213 -11.62 13.64 7.72
C GLY A 213 -12.13 13.23 9.11
N HIS A 214 -13.31 13.77 9.49
CA HIS A 214 -13.98 13.35 10.72
C HIS A 214 -14.23 11.84 10.71
N LEU A 215 -13.83 11.14 11.76
CA LEU A 215 -13.99 9.69 11.89
C LEU A 215 -15.44 9.23 11.63
N LYS A 216 -16.43 10.02 12.04
CA LYS A 216 -17.84 9.75 11.77
C LYS A 216 -18.12 9.56 10.27
N ASN A 217 -17.61 10.46 9.43
CA ASN A 217 -17.83 10.41 7.98
C ASN A 217 -17.11 9.19 7.37
N VAL A 218 -15.90 8.90 7.85
CA VAL A 218 -15.12 7.71 7.44
C VAL A 218 -15.91 6.44 7.74
N LYS A 219 -16.40 6.28 8.98
CA LYS A 219 -17.21 5.13 9.39
C LYS A 219 -18.48 4.98 8.54
N GLU A 220 -19.23 6.06 8.38
CA GLU A 220 -20.48 6.02 7.60
C GLU A 220 -20.23 5.64 6.14
N ARG A 221 -19.17 6.16 5.52
CA ARG A 221 -18.82 5.87 4.13
C ARG A 221 -18.44 4.41 3.96
N LEU A 222 -17.56 3.89 4.83
CA LEU A 222 -17.12 2.50 4.80
C LEU A 222 -18.27 1.52 5.03
N LYS A 223 -19.13 1.79 6.01
CA LYS A 223 -20.30 0.93 6.28
C LYS A 223 -21.29 0.93 5.12
N ARG A 224 -21.61 2.11 4.55
CA ARG A 224 -22.50 2.19 3.37
C ARG A 224 -21.93 1.41 2.19
N PHE A 225 -20.62 1.50 1.96
CA PHE A 225 -19.98 0.76 0.88
C PHE A 225 -20.16 -0.76 1.08
N ILE A 226 -19.81 -1.29 2.25
CA ILE A 226 -19.95 -2.72 2.53
C ILE A 226 -21.41 -3.17 2.42
N LEU A 227 -22.36 -2.47 3.02
CA LEU A 227 -23.78 -2.78 2.90
C LEU A 227 -24.24 -2.81 1.43
N SER A 228 -23.72 -1.92 0.58
CA SER A 228 -24.14 -1.85 -0.83
C SER A 228 -23.67 -3.01 -1.70
N ILE A 229 -22.61 -3.71 -1.30
CA ILE A 229 -22.05 -4.84 -2.08
C ILE A 229 -22.41 -6.22 -1.50
N TYR A 230 -22.97 -6.26 -0.29
CA TYR A 230 -23.41 -7.49 0.38
C TYR A 230 -24.96 -7.61 0.41
N SER A 231 -25.70 -6.51 0.10
CA SER A 231 -27.15 -6.52 -0.09
C SER A 231 -27.52 -7.10 -1.46
#